data_080d3cb7a3a452112336b0b7ee44ead1
#
_entry.id   080d3cb7a3a452112336b0b7ee44ead1
#
_cell.length_a   1.000
_cell.length_b   1.000
_cell.length_c   1.000
_cell.angle_alpha   90.00
_cell.angle_beta   90.00
_cell.angle_gamma   90.00
#
_symmetry.space_group_name_H-M   'P 1'
#
loop_
_entity.id
_entity.type
_entity.pdbx_description
1 polymer ?
#
loop_
_entity_poly.entity_id
_entity_poly.type
_entity_poly.pdbx_seq_one_letter_code
_entity_poly.pdbx_strand_id
1 'polypeptide(L)'
;KEDKMKYIDQLTSLKNRNYLNENIASWNKNTIYPQATIIIDLNQVRNINDTLGYEQGDAQIKAAANVLIKTQLDNTDIMRTDGNEYLIYLVGYQEKQVVSYIRKLYKEFKNLPYEHGAAIGYSMITNDMKTIEDSINESVEDMRTKKEEIEEEKDEK
;
A
#
# COMPACT_ATOMS: atom_id res chain seq x y z
N LYS A 1 -7.69 -21.97 -20.32
CA LYS A 1 -8.06 -20.56 -20.28
C LYS A 1 -8.01 -20.04 -18.85
N GLU A 2 -7.04 -19.25 -18.60
CA GLU A 2 -6.87 -18.72 -17.27
C GLU A 2 -7.95 -17.74 -16.88
N ASP A 3 -8.34 -17.85 -15.66
CA ASP A 3 -9.29 -16.93 -15.09
C ASP A 3 -8.51 -15.67 -14.63
N LYS A 4 -8.54 -14.65 -15.47
CA LYS A 4 -7.84 -13.39 -15.18
C LYS A 4 -8.37 -12.73 -13.91
N MET A 5 -9.64 -12.99 -13.58
CA MET A 5 -10.26 -12.42 -12.38
C MET A 5 -9.68 -12.99 -11.10
N LYS A 6 -8.98 -14.12 -11.17
CA LYS A 6 -8.32 -14.73 -10.01
C LYS A 6 -7.34 -13.78 -9.33
N TYR A 7 -6.71 -12.87 -10.09
CA TYR A 7 -5.66 -11.99 -9.59
C TYR A 7 -6.08 -10.52 -9.51
N ILE A 8 -7.33 -10.21 -9.81
CA ILE A 8 -7.81 -8.83 -9.86
C ILE A 8 -8.81 -8.58 -8.74
N ASP A 9 -8.64 -7.46 -8.02
CA ASP A 9 -9.59 -7.00 -7.03
C ASP A 9 -10.77 -6.31 -7.73
N GLN A 10 -11.98 -6.79 -7.49
CA GLN A 10 -13.17 -6.32 -8.19
C GLN A 10 -13.48 -4.85 -7.91
N LEU A 11 -13.26 -4.41 -6.69
CA LEU A 11 -13.61 -3.04 -6.30
C LEU A 11 -12.67 -2.00 -6.90
N THR A 12 -11.38 -2.29 -6.95
CA THR A 12 -10.36 -1.30 -7.29
C THR A 12 -9.68 -1.54 -8.64
N SER A 13 -9.83 -2.74 -9.20
CA SER A 13 -9.12 -3.20 -10.41
C SER A 13 -7.61 -3.37 -10.22
N LEU A 14 -7.12 -3.20 -9.01
CA LEU A 14 -5.74 -3.51 -8.68
C LEU A 14 -5.56 -5.02 -8.57
N LYS A 15 -4.33 -5.48 -8.50
CA LYS A 15 -4.06 -6.88 -8.18
C LYS A 15 -4.54 -7.17 -6.76
N ASN A 16 -4.80 -8.44 -6.47
CA ASN A 16 -5.29 -8.87 -5.16
C ASN A 16 -4.22 -9.66 -4.40
N ARG A 17 -4.59 -10.18 -3.22
CA ARG A 17 -3.69 -10.98 -2.40
C ARG A 17 -3.24 -12.27 -3.09
N ASN A 18 -4.10 -12.87 -3.92
CA ASN A 18 -3.70 -14.08 -4.67
C ASN A 18 -2.51 -13.79 -5.59
N TYR A 19 -2.53 -12.62 -6.22
CA TYR A 19 -1.41 -12.18 -7.05
C TYR A 19 -0.12 -12.11 -6.24
N LEU A 20 -0.19 -11.49 -5.06
CA LEU A 20 0.95 -11.41 -4.15
C LEU A 20 1.47 -12.81 -3.81
N ASN A 21 0.59 -13.69 -3.37
CA ASN A 21 0.97 -15.05 -2.95
C ASN A 21 1.63 -15.83 -4.08
N GLU A 22 1.14 -15.67 -5.31
CA GLU A 22 1.71 -16.35 -6.48
C GLU A 22 3.07 -15.81 -6.88
N ASN A 23 3.38 -14.55 -6.55
CA ASN A 23 4.59 -13.90 -7.04
C ASN A 23 5.73 -13.80 -6.02
N ILE A 24 5.45 -14.02 -4.74
CA ILE A 24 6.47 -13.88 -3.69
C ILE A 24 7.72 -14.74 -3.97
N ALA A 25 7.53 -15.99 -4.35
CA ALA A 25 8.65 -16.89 -4.61
C ALA A 25 9.54 -16.38 -5.75
N SER A 26 8.91 -15.87 -6.81
CA SER A 26 9.62 -15.28 -7.94
C SER A 26 10.38 -14.02 -7.53
N TRP A 27 9.73 -13.15 -6.76
CA TRP A 27 10.34 -11.90 -6.30
C TRP A 27 11.53 -12.17 -5.37
N ASN A 28 11.47 -13.24 -4.56
CA ASN A 28 12.59 -13.63 -3.70
C ASN A 28 13.82 -14.05 -4.50
N LYS A 29 13.63 -14.47 -5.76
CA LYS A 29 14.73 -14.84 -6.65
C LYS A 29 15.29 -13.67 -7.45
N ASN A 30 14.64 -12.51 -7.37
CA ASN A 30 15.06 -11.32 -8.11
C ASN A 30 16.38 -10.81 -7.53
N THR A 31 17.36 -10.62 -8.39
CA THR A 31 18.71 -10.15 -8.01
C THR A 31 18.95 -8.69 -8.37
N ILE A 32 17.93 -7.98 -8.84
CA ILE A 32 18.03 -6.55 -9.14
C ILE A 32 17.72 -5.78 -7.88
N TYR A 33 18.70 -5.04 -7.40
CA TYR A 33 18.58 -4.25 -6.16
C TYR A 33 18.78 -2.76 -6.43
N PRO A 34 18.30 -1.86 -5.57
CA PRO A 34 17.50 -2.17 -4.41
C PRO A 34 16.05 -2.50 -4.78
N GLN A 35 15.37 -3.16 -3.86
CA GLN A 35 13.93 -3.40 -3.95
C GLN A 35 13.30 -2.76 -2.72
N ALA A 36 11.99 -2.58 -2.76
CA ALA A 36 11.28 -2.01 -1.61
C ALA A 36 9.86 -2.54 -1.55
N THR A 37 9.31 -2.55 -0.35
CA THR A 37 7.88 -2.75 -0.13
C THR A 37 7.32 -1.52 0.57
N ILE A 38 6.10 -1.14 0.20
CA ILE A 38 5.37 -0.05 0.84
C ILE A 38 4.01 -0.61 1.24
N ILE A 39 3.63 -0.42 2.51
CA ILE A 39 2.28 -0.76 2.99
C ILE A 39 1.55 0.54 3.25
N ILE A 40 0.31 0.59 2.78
CA ILE A 40 -0.58 1.75 2.93
C ILE A 40 -1.85 1.28 3.63
N ASP A 41 -2.24 1.95 4.70
CA ASP A 41 -3.46 1.67 5.43
C ASP A 41 -4.27 2.96 5.50
N LEU A 42 -5.43 2.98 4.83
CA LEU A 42 -6.30 4.16 4.84
C LEU A 42 -6.90 4.35 6.22
N ASN A 43 -6.87 5.61 6.70
CA ASN A 43 -7.40 5.95 8.01
C ASN A 43 -8.92 6.07 7.98
N GLN A 44 -9.58 5.65 9.05
CA GLN A 44 -11.00 5.90 9.33
C GLN A 44 -12.00 5.25 8.36
N VAL A 45 -11.59 4.26 7.56
CA VAL A 45 -12.54 3.61 6.64
C VAL A 45 -13.66 2.93 7.43
N ARG A 46 -13.32 2.28 8.55
CA ARG A 46 -14.34 1.66 9.40
C ARG A 46 -15.34 2.69 9.93
N ASN A 47 -14.84 3.85 10.35
CA ASN A 47 -15.69 4.93 10.83
C ASN A 47 -16.61 5.45 9.72
N ILE A 48 -16.08 5.59 8.50
CA ILE A 48 -16.89 5.98 7.33
C ILE A 48 -17.99 4.93 7.10
N ASN A 49 -17.65 3.66 7.13
CA ASN A 49 -18.63 2.58 6.94
C ASN A 49 -19.72 2.64 8.02
N ASP A 50 -19.32 2.82 9.27
CA ASP A 50 -20.27 2.81 10.41
C ASP A 50 -21.18 4.02 10.43
N THR A 51 -20.70 5.19 10.01
CA THR A 51 -21.47 6.43 10.10
C THR A 51 -22.16 6.81 8.80
N LEU A 52 -21.58 6.46 7.65
CA LEU A 52 -22.07 6.91 6.33
C LEU A 52 -22.41 5.75 5.39
N GLY A 53 -22.13 4.53 5.79
CA GLY A 53 -22.45 3.34 5.02
C GLY A 53 -21.28 2.82 4.17
N TYR A 54 -21.38 1.55 3.77
CA TYR A 54 -20.34 0.86 3.02
C TYR A 54 -20.07 1.45 1.65
N GLU A 55 -21.07 2.05 1.03
CA GLU A 55 -20.89 2.71 -0.27
C GLU A 55 -19.87 3.84 -0.16
N GLN A 56 -19.89 4.59 0.93
CA GLN A 56 -18.98 5.70 1.15
C GLN A 56 -17.57 5.20 1.49
N GLY A 57 -17.46 4.14 2.28
CA GLY A 57 -16.18 3.49 2.55
C GLY A 57 -15.56 2.96 1.26
N ASP A 58 -16.37 2.31 0.43
CA ASP A 58 -15.93 1.80 -0.88
C ASP A 58 -15.47 2.94 -1.79
N ALA A 59 -16.17 4.08 -1.76
CA ALA A 59 -15.77 5.25 -2.55
C ALA A 59 -14.39 5.75 -2.13
N GLN A 60 -14.11 5.76 -0.82
CA GLN A 60 -12.79 6.14 -0.31
C GLN A 60 -11.71 5.17 -0.78
N ILE A 61 -11.98 3.87 -0.69
CA ILE A 61 -11.06 2.82 -1.14
C ILE A 61 -10.78 2.93 -2.63
N LYS A 62 -11.82 3.13 -3.44
CA LYS A 62 -11.67 3.28 -4.89
C LYS A 62 -10.88 4.53 -5.25
N ALA A 63 -11.16 5.64 -4.56
CA ALA A 63 -10.43 6.89 -4.82
C ALA A 63 -8.95 6.74 -4.51
N ALA A 64 -8.61 6.06 -3.41
CA ALA A 64 -7.20 5.79 -3.06
C ALA A 64 -6.54 4.91 -4.12
N ALA A 65 -7.24 3.87 -4.60
CA ALA A 65 -6.72 3.01 -5.67
C ALA A 65 -6.45 3.82 -6.94
N ASN A 66 -7.34 4.75 -7.28
CA ASN A 66 -7.17 5.60 -8.45
C ASN A 66 -5.92 6.49 -8.32
N VAL A 67 -5.65 7.00 -7.12
CA VAL A 67 -4.41 7.74 -6.84
C VAL A 67 -3.20 6.86 -7.12
N LEU A 68 -3.21 5.62 -6.64
CA LEU A 68 -2.09 4.68 -6.83
C LEU A 68 -1.88 4.36 -8.30
N ILE A 69 -2.95 4.14 -9.04
CA ILE A 69 -2.89 3.86 -10.49
C ILE A 69 -2.32 5.08 -11.22
N LYS A 70 -2.83 6.26 -10.91
CA LYS A 70 -2.44 7.51 -11.56
C LYS A 70 -0.98 7.87 -11.31
N THR A 71 -0.46 7.55 -10.14
CA THR A 71 0.90 7.91 -9.73
C THR A 71 1.88 6.73 -9.81
N GLN A 72 1.46 5.62 -10.40
CA GLN A 72 2.29 4.40 -10.45
C GLN A 72 3.63 4.66 -11.11
N LEU A 73 4.69 4.20 -10.45
CA LEU A 73 6.05 4.24 -10.99
C LEU A 73 6.32 3.01 -11.84
N ASP A 74 7.29 3.10 -12.74
CA ASP A 74 7.69 1.96 -13.56
C ASP A 74 8.28 0.85 -12.69
N ASN A 75 8.16 -0.39 -13.13
CA ASN A 75 8.70 -1.56 -12.43
C ASN A 75 8.15 -1.69 -11.01
N THR A 76 6.85 -1.47 -10.86
CA THR A 76 6.17 -1.63 -9.58
C THR A 76 4.92 -2.47 -9.76
N ASP A 77 4.57 -3.19 -8.69
CA ASP A 77 3.31 -3.92 -8.60
C ASP A 77 2.51 -3.35 -7.45
N ILE A 78 1.23 -3.08 -7.69
CA ILE A 78 0.33 -2.53 -6.68
C ILE A 78 -0.78 -3.54 -6.41
N MET A 79 -0.96 -3.90 -5.15
CA MET A 79 -1.96 -4.88 -4.74
C MET A 79 -2.83 -4.32 -3.62
N ARG A 80 -4.11 -4.64 -3.67
CA ARG A 80 -4.99 -4.44 -2.52
C ARG A 80 -4.97 -5.74 -1.72
N THR A 81 -4.38 -5.72 -0.53
CA THR A 81 -4.12 -6.92 0.26
C THR A 81 -5.19 -7.19 1.32
N ASP A 82 -5.93 -6.16 1.70
CA ASP A 82 -7.02 -6.29 2.67
C ASP A 82 -7.99 -5.13 2.44
N GLY A 83 -9.06 -5.06 3.21
CA GLY A 83 -10.13 -4.09 3.01
C GLY A 83 -9.66 -2.68 2.67
N ASN A 84 -8.85 -2.09 3.53
CA ASN A 84 -8.34 -0.72 3.35
C ASN A 84 -6.81 -0.68 3.29
N GLU A 85 -6.18 -1.79 2.92
CA GLU A 85 -4.72 -1.92 2.89
C GLU A 85 -4.22 -2.19 1.47
N TYR A 86 -3.10 -1.54 1.12
CA TYR A 86 -2.44 -1.73 -0.17
C TYR A 86 -0.96 -2.03 0.05
N LEU A 87 -0.40 -2.82 -0.84
CA LEU A 87 1.03 -3.13 -0.86
C LEU A 87 1.59 -2.75 -2.23
N ILE A 88 2.73 -2.08 -2.23
CA ILE A 88 3.45 -1.79 -3.47
C ILE A 88 4.83 -2.46 -3.38
N TYR A 89 5.18 -3.20 -4.42
CA TYR A 89 6.52 -3.78 -4.57
C TYR A 89 7.25 -3.00 -5.66
N LEU A 90 8.44 -2.49 -5.34
CA LEU A 90 9.23 -1.64 -6.23
C LEU A 90 10.60 -2.27 -6.47
N VAL A 91 11.09 -2.16 -7.70
CA VAL A 91 12.42 -2.67 -8.09
C VAL A 91 13.21 -1.55 -8.72
N GLY A 92 14.43 -1.33 -8.24
CA GLY A 92 15.38 -0.40 -8.83
C GLY A 92 15.31 1.03 -8.30
N TYR A 93 14.59 1.26 -7.20
CA TYR A 93 14.48 2.59 -6.61
C TYR A 93 15.31 2.69 -5.35
N GLN A 94 16.13 3.74 -5.25
CA GLN A 94 16.90 4.03 -4.06
C GLN A 94 15.96 4.50 -2.94
N GLU A 95 16.39 4.38 -1.71
CA GLU A 95 15.57 4.76 -0.56
C GLU A 95 15.05 6.19 -0.65
N LYS A 96 15.89 7.10 -1.10
CA LYS A 96 15.56 8.51 -1.30
C LYS A 96 14.35 8.66 -2.25
N GLN A 97 14.33 7.87 -3.32
CA GLN A 97 13.23 7.88 -4.29
C GLN A 97 11.95 7.30 -3.70
N VAL A 98 12.08 6.24 -2.89
CA VAL A 98 10.94 5.62 -2.21
C VAL A 98 10.32 6.61 -1.23
N VAL A 99 11.14 7.28 -0.43
CA VAL A 99 10.67 8.29 0.55
C VAL A 99 9.99 9.46 -0.17
N SER A 100 10.55 9.91 -1.28
CA SER A 100 9.96 10.99 -2.08
C SER A 100 8.58 10.60 -2.62
N TYR A 101 8.47 9.37 -3.12
CA TYR A 101 7.19 8.85 -3.62
C TYR A 101 6.15 8.77 -2.50
N ILE A 102 6.55 8.32 -1.31
CA ILE A 102 5.67 8.24 -0.15
C ILE A 102 5.15 9.63 0.24
N ARG A 103 6.01 10.65 0.22
CA ARG A 103 5.58 12.03 0.50
C ARG A 103 4.51 12.49 -0.48
N LYS A 104 4.68 12.16 -1.75
CA LYS A 104 3.71 12.48 -2.79
C LYS A 104 2.37 11.78 -2.49
N LEU A 105 2.42 10.50 -2.10
CA LEU A 105 1.21 9.75 -1.76
C LEU A 105 0.49 10.37 -0.55
N TYR A 106 1.22 10.79 0.47
CA TYR A 106 0.62 11.46 1.63
C TYR A 106 -0.17 12.69 1.20
N LYS A 107 0.37 13.49 0.30
CA LYS A 107 -0.30 14.69 -0.20
C LYS A 107 -1.56 14.33 -0.99
N GLU A 108 -1.46 13.34 -1.87
CA GLU A 108 -2.59 12.94 -2.72
C GLU A 108 -3.72 12.35 -1.87
N PHE A 109 -3.39 11.60 -0.83
CA PHE A 109 -4.41 10.99 0.03
C PHE A 109 -5.15 12.00 0.89
N LYS A 110 -4.62 13.19 1.08
CA LYS A 110 -5.35 14.27 1.76
C LYS A 110 -6.49 14.81 0.90
N ASN A 111 -6.46 14.55 -0.39
CA ASN A 111 -7.47 15.01 -1.34
C ASN A 111 -8.54 13.96 -1.66
N LEU A 112 -8.59 12.87 -0.90
CA LEU A 112 -9.62 11.85 -1.05
C LEU A 112 -10.99 12.42 -0.64
N PRO A 113 -12.10 11.77 -1.05
CA PRO A 113 -13.44 12.25 -0.66
C PRO A 113 -13.58 12.54 0.83
N TYR A 114 -12.93 11.72 1.67
CA TYR A 114 -12.86 11.95 3.11
C TYR A 114 -11.40 12.21 3.46
N GLU A 115 -11.13 13.33 4.12
CA GLU A 115 -9.78 13.84 4.33
C GLU A 115 -9.09 13.20 5.55
N HIS A 116 -9.18 11.88 5.67
CA HIS A 116 -8.58 11.15 6.80
C HIS A 116 -7.14 10.71 6.52
N GLY A 117 -6.73 10.70 5.25
CA GLY A 117 -5.39 10.31 4.86
C GLY A 117 -5.12 8.83 5.06
N ALA A 118 -3.85 8.50 5.21
CA ALA A 118 -3.39 7.12 5.36
C ALA A 118 -2.14 7.08 6.24
N ALA A 119 -1.84 5.88 6.76
CA ALA A 119 -0.56 5.61 7.38
C ALA A 119 0.25 4.77 6.38
N ILE A 120 1.50 5.12 6.17
CA ILE A 120 2.35 4.48 5.16
C ILE A 120 3.65 4.06 5.80
N GLY A 121 4.02 2.80 5.63
CA GLY A 121 5.31 2.27 6.07
C GLY A 121 6.04 1.64 4.90
N TYR A 122 7.37 1.54 5.01
CA TYR A 122 8.16 0.94 3.94
C TYR A 122 9.36 0.20 4.51
N SER A 123 9.97 -0.64 3.66
CA SER A 123 11.19 -1.34 3.98
C SER A 123 12.01 -1.51 2.70
N MET A 124 13.32 -1.35 2.81
CA MET A 124 14.25 -1.53 1.69
C MET A 124 14.85 -2.93 1.71
N ILE A 125 15.07 -3.48 0.53
CA ILE A 125 15.80 -4.74 0.33
C ILE A 125 17.02 -4.40 -0.51
N THR A 126 18.20 -4.43 0.11
CA THR A 126 19.43 -4.00 -0.55
C THR A 126 20.33 -5.17 -0.97
N ASN A 127 20.01 -6.39 -0.53
CA ASN A 127 20.72 -7.61 -0.89
C ASN A 127 19.84 -8.83 -0.60
N ASP A 128 20.38 -10.01 -0.78
CA ASP A 128 19.63 -11.28 -0.63
C ASP A 128 19.46 -11.76 0.82
N MET A 129 19.90 -10.97 1.79
CA MET A 129 19.78 -11.33 3.21
C MET A 129 18.37 -11.16 3.75
N LYS A 130 17.55 -10.37 3.08
CA LYS A 130 16.17 -10.08 3.50
C LYS A 130 15.20 -10.63 2.44
N THR A 131 14.20 -11.37 2.88
CA THR A 131 13.16 -11.89 1.98
C THR A 131 12.07 -10.84 1.77
N ILE A 132 11.23 -11.07 0.75
CA ILE A 132 10.06 -10.22 0.51
C ILE A 132 9.14 -10.25 1.75
N GLU A 133 8.94 -11.43 2.34
CA GLU A 133 8.11 -11.57 3.54
C GLU A 133 8.66 -10.74 4.71
N ASP A 134 9.99 -10.77 4.92
CA ASP A 134 10.63 -9.95 5.95
C ASP A 134 10.39 -8.47 5.71
N SER A 135 10.53 -8.04 4.47
CA SER A 135 10.34 -6.65 4.08
C SER A 135 8.89 -6.20 4.30
N ILE A 136 7.94 -7.05 3.93
CA ILE A 136 6.51 -6.76 4.16
C ILE A 136 6.26 -6.59 5.65
N ASN A 137 6.78 -7.48 6.48
CA ASN A 137 6.61 -7.40 7.94
C ASN A 137 7.20 -6.11 8.50
N GLU A 138 8.39 -5.71 8.02
CA GLU A 138 9.01 -4.45 8.44
C GLU A 138 8.19 -3.25 8.00
N SER A 139 7.64 -3.29 6.79
CA SER A 139 6.78 -2.22 6.28
C SER A 139 5.51 -2.08 7.11
N VAL A 140 4.92 -3.21 7.52
CA VAL A 140 3.73 -3.21 8.36
C VAL A 140 4.04 -2.60 9.72
N GLU A 141 5.18 -2.95 10.33
CA GLU A 141 5.59 -2.37 11.61
C GLU A 141 5.83 -0.86 11.50
N ASP A 142 6.48 -0.43 10.41
CA ASP A 142 6.71 0.99 10.16
C ASP A 142 5.37 1.72 10.00
N MET A 143 4.43 1.14 9.26
CA MET A 143 3.10 1.71 9.08
C MET A 143 2.36 1.82 10.42
N ARG A 144 2.45 0.79 11.27
CA ARG A 144 1.81 0.81 12.58
C ARG A 144 2.36 1.94 13.46
N THR A 145 3.68 2.15 13.40
CA THR A 145 4.33 3.26 14.12
C THR A 145 3.77 4.61 13.67
N LYS A 146 3.62 4.80 12.35
CA LYS A 146 3.04 6.02 11.80
C LYS A 146 1.59 6.19 12.23
N LYS A 147 0.84 5.11 12.29
CA LYS A 147 -0.56 5.12 12.72
C LYS A 147 -0.68 5.52 14.18
N GLU A 148 0.19 5.01 15.05
CA GLU A 148 0.23 5.39 16.46
C GLU A 148 0.57 6.88 16.63
N GLU A 149 1.51 7.39 15.87
CA GLU A 149 1.87 8.81 15.89
C GLU A 149 0.67 9.69 15.52
N ILE A 150 -0.10 9.29 14.52
CA ILE A 150 -1.30 10.02 14.10
C ILE A 150 -2.33 10.04 15.22
N GLU A 151 -2.54 8.92 15.90
CA GLU A 151 -3.49 8.82 17.00
C GLU A 151 -3.04 9.65 18.21
N GLU A 152 -1.74 9.65 18.52
CA GLU A 152 -1.19 10.47 19.61
C GLU A 152 -1.39 11.96 19.34
N GLU A 153 -1.18 12.41 18.11
CA GLU A 153 -1.42 13.81 17.73
C GLU A 153 -2.87 14.20 17.92
N LYS A 154 -3.80 13.30 17.60
CA LYS A 154 -5.23 13.54 17.82
C LYS A 154 -5.56 13.68 19.29
N ASP A 155 -4.97 12.83 20.13
CA ASP A 155 -5.25 12.83 21.56
C ASP A 155 -4.69 14.08 22.26
N GLU A 156 -3.64 14.67 21.72
CA GLU A 156 -3.04 15.89 22.25
C GLU A 156 -3.86 17.15 21.93
N LYS A 157 -4.75 17.05 20.98
CA LYS A 157 -5.62 18.15 20.57
C LYS A 157 -6.95 18.07 21.30
#